data_bac9a9123350af6cccefc302c420f35f
#
_entry.id   bac9a9123350af6cccefc302c420f35f
#
_cell.length_a   1.000
_cell.length_b   1.000
_cell.length_c   1.000
_cell.angle_alpha   90.00
_cell.angle_beta   90.00
_cell.angle_gamma   90.00
#
_symmetry.space_group_name_H-M   'P 1'
#
loop_
_entity.id
_entity.type
_entity.pdbx_description
1 polymer ?
#
loop_
_entity_poly.entity_id
_entity_poly.type
_entity_poly.pdbx_seq_one_letter_code
_entity_poly.pdbx_strand_id
1 'polypeptide(L)'
;MQRELFLRQISPLDFLIHSSSSPWNKAYEMCLWEQSRALHALLYWYMEERDERLAHIMQKMVATLFDLSHQTGNQRTFAPELVRSIGMGPIALGEIIDPLLKYYELFGDEKARMLGVGLAYYCVEVSTGFFDENGDVAGDQLYRSGISVLSGVMRAARLTQDAALFARGKQIHDRLSSYGTGYGATPCTEPACSNMELIYSAIHLAETVDPSYYEQIDCYVRNQTTEAQFLTKNEWKRELAHEGRMTGEEFRWVFGEYPDTLDILPYDYY
;
A
#
# COMPACT_ATOMS: atom_id res chain seq x y z
N MET A 1 21.10 -5.64 -11.72
CA MET A 1 20.33 -6.08 -12.91
C MET A 1 18.84 -5.80 -12.78
N GLN A 2 18.16 -6.25 -11.74
CA GLN A 2 16.70 -6.02 -11.55
C GLN A 2 16.33 -4.53 -11.48
N ARG A 3 17.07 -3.70 -10.72
CA ARG A 3 16.84 -2.26 -10.63
C ARG A 3 16.88 -1.56 -11.98
N GLU A 4 17.86 -1.84 -12.82
CA GLU A 4 17.99 -1.22 -14.13
C GLU A 4 16.86 -1.63 -15.09
N LEU A 5 16.35 -2.86 -14.97
CA LEU A 5 15.18 -3.31 -15.72
C LEU A 5 13.91 -2.57 -15.24
N PHE A 6 13.76 -2.39 -13.95
CA PHE A 6 12.66 -1.61 -13.38
C PHE A 6 12.71 -0.14 -13.83
N LEU A 7 13.87 0.51 -13.74
CA LEU A 7 14.02 1.91 -14.15
C LEU A 7 13.67 2.15 -15.64
N ARG A 8 13.85 1.14 -16.49
CA ARG A 8 13.43 1.21 -17.91
C ARG A 8 11.92 1.18 -18.12
N GLN A 9 11.14 0.78 -17.12
CA GLN A 9 9.67 0.80 -17.18
C GLN A 9 9.10 2.18 -16.86
N ILE A 10 9.89 3.06 -16.25
CA ILE A 10 9.50 4.42 -15.95
C ILE A 10 9.56 5.26 -17.23
N SER A 11 8.45 5.85 -17.61
CA SER A 11 8.33 6.70 -18.78
C SER A 11 9.25 7.93 -18.66
N PRO A 12 10.05 8.25 -19.67
CA PRO A 12 10.86 9.47 -19.66
C PRO A 12 10.03 10.75 -19.87
N LEU A 13 8.76 10.64 -20.25
CA LEU A 13 7.90 11.77 -20.57
C LEU A 13 7.23 12.34 -19.32
N ASP A 14 6.72 11.48 -18.44
CA ASP A 14 5.95 11.84 -17.26
C ASP A 14 6.43 11.20 -15.96
N PHE A 15 7.47 10.38 -16.04
CA PHE A 15 8.09 9.66 -14.93
C PHE A 15 7.14 8.70 -14.19
N LEU A 16 6.09 8.25 -14.88
CA LEU A 16 5.16 7.24 -14.39
C LEU A 16 5.41 5.88 -15.04
N ILE A 17 4.89 4.83 -14.42
CA ILE A 17 4.84 3.51 -15.02
C ILE A 17 3.53 3.39 -15.80
N HIS A 18 3.65 3.06 -17.08
CA HIS A 18 2.54 2.75 -17.96
C HIS A 18 2.63 1.28 -18.35
N SER A 19 2.01 0.43 -17.58
CA SER A 19 2.13 -1.01 -17.79
C SER A 19 1.04 -1.52 -18.72
N SER A 20 1.45 -1.89 -19.95
CA SER A 20 0.60 -2.67 -20.86
C SER A 20 0.67 -4.17 -20.57
N SER A 21 1.64 -4.58 -19.78
CA SER A 21 1.98 -5.97 -19.55
C SER A 21 1.45 -6.52 -18.24
N SER A 22 0.87 -5.70 -17.37
CA SER A 22 0.19 -6.17 -16.17
C SER A 22 -1.05 -6.98 -16.56
N PRO A 23 -1.24 -8.20 -16.06
CA PRO A 23 -2.46 -8.98 -16.28
C PRO A 23 -3.71 -8.28 -15.77
N TRP A 24 -3.53 -7.31 -14.88
CA TRP A 24 -4.58 -6.50 -14.27
C TRP A 24 -4.92 -5.25 -15.06
N ASN A 25 -4.01 -4.78 -15.91
CA ASN A 25 -4.19 -3.57 -16.73
C ASN A 25 -4.11 -3.93 -18.21
N LYS A 26 -5.26 -3.97 -18.88
CA LYS A 26 -5.39 -4.32 -20.31
C LYS A 26 -5.26 -3.12 -21.26
N ALA A 27 -5.15 -1.92 -20.71
CA ALA A 27 -4.93 -0.68 -21.46
C ALA A 27 -3.60 -0.05 -21.03
N TYR A 28 -2.96 0.72 -21.90
CA TYR A 28 -1.76 1.52 -21.61
C TYR A 28 -2.10 2.70 -20.67
N GLU A 29 -2.76 2.41 -19.57
CA GLU A 29 -3.22 3.43 -18.63
C GLU A 29 -2.35 3.41 -17.38
N MET A 30 -2.11 4.58 -16.82
CA MET A 30 -1.44 4.72 -15.55
C MET A 30 -2.31 4.10 -14.44
N CYS A 31 -1.73 3.21 -13.65
CA CYS A 31 -2.36 2.64 -12.48
C CYS A 31 -1.71 3.20 -11.21
N LEU A 32 -2.51 3.81 -10.34
CA LEU A 32 -2.01 4.39 -9.08
C LEU A 32 -1.37 3.35 -8.16
N TRP A 33 -1.87 2.13 -8.17
CA TRP A 33 -1.29 1.04 -7.39
C TRP A 33 0.15 0.73 -7.82
N GLU A 34 0.41 0.71 -9.14
CA GLU A 34 1.77 0.52 -9.67
C GLU A 34 2.68 1.70 -9.30
N GLN A 35 2.16 2.93 -9.32
CA GLN A 35 2.92 4.11 -8.89
C GLN A 35 3.29 4.04 -7.41
N SER A 36 2.38 3.55 -6.56
CA SER A 36 2.65 3.32 -5.14
C SER A 36 3.83 2.38 -4.95
N ARG A 37 3.80 1.22 -5.60
CA ARG A 37 4.87 0.21 -5.54
C ARG A 37 6.19 0.75 -6.09
N ALA A 38 6.12 1.49 -7.18
CA ALA A 38 7.29 2.13 -7.78
C ALA A 38 7.94 3.13 -6.83
N LEU A 39 7.13 4.02 -6.25
CA LEU A 39 7.64 5.04 -5.33
C LEU A 39 8.25 4.39 -4.08
N HIS A 40 7.63 3.35 -3.52
CA HIS A 40 8.19 2.57 -2.42
C HIS A 40 9.56 1.97 -2.78
N ALA A 41 9.67 1.28 -3.92
CA ALA A 41 10.92 0.67 -4.36
C ALA A 41 12.03 1.71 -4.56
N LEU A 42 11.71 2.86 -5.19
CA LEU A 42 12.66 3.94 -5.39
C LEU A 42 13.14 4.55 -4.07
N LEU A 43 12.23 4.71 -3.09
CA LEU A 43 12.57 5.20 -1.75
C LEU A 43 13.54 4.28 -1.04
N TYR A 44 13.27 2.97 -1.02
CA TYR A 44 14.15 1.99 -0.38
C TYR A 44 15.53 1.94 -1.02
N TRP A 45 15.61 1.90 -2.36
CA TRP A 45 16.89 1.94 -3.05
C TRP A 45 17.65 3.25 -2.80
N TYR A 46 16.95 4.40 -2.77
CA TYR A 46 17.59 5.66 -2.44
C TYR A 46 18.13 5.68 -1.00
N MET A 47 17.38 5.13 -0.05
CA MET A 47 17.86 5.07 1.34
C MET A 47 19.13 4.24 1.49
N GLU A 48 19.27 3.18 0.71
CA GLU A 48 20.47 2.34 0.71
C GLU A 48 21.65 2.96 -0.06
N GLU A 49 21.40 3.44 -1.26
CA GLU A 49 22.47 3.78 -2.20
C GLU A 49 22.74 5.29 -2.33
N ARG A 50 21.79 6.14 -1.93
CA ARG A 50 21.85 7.61 -2.10
C ARG A 50 22.09 8.05 -3.55
N ASP A 51 21.58 7.30 -4.52
CA ASP A 51 21.69 7.60 -5.94
C ASP A 51 20.77 8.77 -6.32
N GLU A 52 21.35 9.91 -6.69
CA GLU A 52 20.64 11.14 -7.06
C GLU A 52 19.72 10.98 -8.29
N ARG A 53 19.98 9.98 -9.14
CA ARG A 53 19.06 9.66 -10.25
C ARG A 53 17.71 9.20 -9.73
N LEU A 54 17.68 8.41 -8.62
CA LEU A 54 16.45 7.96 -7.99
C LEU A 54 15.69 9.13 -7.37
N ALA A 55 16.41 10.05 -6.69
CA ALA A 55 15.81 11.26 -6.14
C ALA A 55 15.14 12.10 -7.25
N HIS A 56 15.83 12.29 -8.38
CA HIS A 56 15.27 13.00 -9.52
C HIS A 56 14.02 12.34 -10.10
N ILE A 57 14.03 11.01 -10.26
CA ILE A 57 12.88 10.26 -10.77
C ILE A 57 11.69 10.42 -9.82
N MET A 58 11.89 10.24 -8.52
CA MET A 58 10.84 10.39 -7.51
C MET A 58 10.25 11.81 -7.50
N GLN A 59 11.10 12.82 -7.58
CA GLN A 59 10.67 14.23 -7.65
C GLN A 59 9.74 14.47 -8.84
N LYS A 60 10.10 13.95 -10.01
CA LYS A 60 9.27 14.09 -11.22
C LYS A 60 7.98 13.29 -11.12
N MET A 61 8.04 12.05 -10.64
CA MET A 61 6.87 11.22 -10.40
C MET A 61 5.88 11.93 -9.47
N VAL A 62 6.34 12.43 -8.32
CA VAL A 62 5.50 13.15 -7.37
C VAL A 62 4.89 14.41 -7.98
N ALA A 63 5.68 15.16 -8.76
CA ALA A 63 5.16 16.36 -9.44
C ALA A 63 4.05 16.00 -10.43
N THR A 64 4.25 14.98 -11.25
CA THR A 64 3.24 14.51 -12.20
C THR A 64 1.96 14.04 -11.49
N LEU A 65 2.09 13.21 -10.43
CA LEU A 65 0.96 12.75 -9.65
C LEU A 65 0.20 13.92 -9.00
N PHE A 66 0.92 14.89 -8.47
CA PHE A 66 0.31 16.11 -7.91
C PHE A 66 -0.49 16.89 -8.96
N ASP A 67 0.07 17.07 -10.16
CA ASP A 67 -0.55 17.82 -11.24
C ASP A 67 -1.78 17.08 -11.84
N LEU A 68 -1.80 15.75 -11.80
CA LEU A 68 -2.95 14.91 -12.17
C LEU A 68 -4.07 14.88 -11.12
N SER A 69 -3.75 15.27 -9.88
CA SER A 69 -4.73 15.32 -8.79
C SER A 69 -5.51 16.63 -8.78
N HIS A 70 -6.71 16.61 -8.25
CA HIS A 70 -7.51 17.79 -8.01
C HIS A 70 -7.86 17.93 -6.53
N GLN A 71 -8.05 19.18 -6.08
CA GLN A 71 -8.32 19.53 -4.70
C GLN A 71 -9.76 19.98 -4.52
N THR A 72 -10.40 19.52 -3.44
CA THR A 72 -11.70 20.01 -2.97
C THR A 72 -11.62 20.20 -1.46
N GLY A 73 -11.60 21.46 -1.01
CA GLY A 73 -11.37 21.76 0.42
C GLY A 73 -9.99 21.26 0.90
N ASN A 74 -9.99 20.45 1.94
CA ASN A 74 -8.79 19.80 2.48
C ASN A 74 -8.48 18.45 1.83
N GLN A 75 -9.35 17.97 0.94
CA GLN A 75 -9.22 16.68 0.26
C GLN A 75 -8.51 16.82 -1.08
N ARG A 76 -7.78 15.78 -1.49
CA ARG A 76 -7.28 15.57 -2.84
C ARG A 76 -7.65 14.18 -3.33
N THR A 77 -7.92 14.07 -4.63
CA THR A 77 -8.17 12.80 -5.29
C THR A 77 -7.78 12.88 -6.76
N PHE A 78 -7.96 11.80 -7.47
CA PHE A 78 -7.73 11.71 -8.91
C PHE A 78 -9.04 11.55 -9.66
N ALA A 79 -9.03 11.85 -10.95
CA ALA A 79 -10.16 11.58 -11.80
C ALA A 79 -10.55 10.09 -11.74
N PRO A 80 -11.85 9.75 -11.72
CA PRO A 80 -12.30 8.36 -11.58
C PRO A 80 -11.72 7.41 -12.63
N GLU A 81 -11.39 7.90 -13.80
CA GLU A 81 -10.79 7.15 -14.89
C GLU A 81 -9.40 6.61 -14.52
N LEU A 82 -8.61 7.42 -13.79
CA LEU A 82 -7.27 7.03 -13.33
C LEU A 82 -7.32 6.01 -12.19
N VAL A 83 -8.42 5.96 -11.45
CA VAL A 83 -8.61 5.07 -10.29
C VAL A 83 -9.27 3.76 -10.69
N ARG A 84 -10.08 3.76 -11.76
CA ARG A 84 -10.89 2.60 -12.20
C ARG A 84 -10.13 1.51 -12.90
N SER A 85 -8.90 1.74 -13.32
CA SER A 85 -8.18 0.86 -14.25
C SER A 85 -8.10 -0.62 -13.80
N ILE A 86 -8.27 -0.91 -12.52
CA ILE A 86 -8.21 -2.28 -11.99
C ILE A 86 -9.38 -2.66 -11.07
N GLY A 87 -10.42 -1.84 -10.95
CA GLY A 87 -11.54 -2.11 -10.03
C GLY A 87 -11.18 -2.07 -8.54
N MET A 88 -9.99 -1.58 -8.19
CA MET A 88 -9.45 -1.55 -6.84
C MET A 88 -9.27 -0.11 -6.34
N GLY A 89 -10.25 0.76 -6.63
CA GLY A 89 -10.17 2.19 -6.34
C GLY A 89 -9.67 2.56 -4.95
N PRO A 90 -10.24 2.00 -3.86
CA PRO A 90 -9.79 2.31 -2.51
C PRO A 90 -8.35 1.87 -2.24
N ILE A 91 -7.95 0.68 -2.70
CA ILE A 91 -6.57 0.19 -2.56
C ILE A 91 -5.61 1.13 -3.27
N ALA A 92 -5.89 1.47 -4.51
CA ALA A 92 -5.01 2.32 -5.31
C ALA A 92 -4.80 3.70 -4.69
N LEU A 93 -5.86 4.31 -4.15
CA LEU A 93 -5.79 5.60 -3.45
C LEU A 93 -5.14 5.48 -2.08
N GLY A 94 -5.40 4.40 -1.35
CA GLY A 94 -4.87 4.20 0.00
C GLY A 94 -3.38 3.91 0.01
N GLU A 95 -2.93 2.97 -0.79
CA GLU A 95 -1.53 2.52 -0.79
C GLU A 95 -0.53 3.59 -1.22
N ILE A 96 -0.93 4.58 -2.02
CA ILE A 96 -0.01 5.64 -2.45
C ILE A 96 0.22 6.71 -1.38
N ILE A 97 -0.63 6.79 -0.34
CA ILE A 97 -0.51 7.80 0.71
C ILE A 97 0.82 7.65 1.46
N ASP A 98 1.11 6.44 1.92
CA ASP A 98 2.30 6.16 2.74
C ASP A 98 3.61 6.51 2.02
N PRO A 99 3.89 6.04 0.79
CA PRO A 99 5.12 6.41 0.10
C PRO A 99 5.22 7.90 -0.25
N LEU A 100 4.12 8.59 -0.51
CA LEU A 100 4.14 10.05 -0.69
C LEU A 100 4.58 10.76 0.59
N LEU A 101 4.07 10.34 1.74
CA LEU A 101 4.42 10.94 3.01
C LEU A 101 5.83 10.56 3.47
N LYS A 102 6.30 9.34 3.21
CA LYS A 102 7.71 8.96 3.38
C LYS A 102 8.64 9.81 2.52
N TYR A 103 8.25 10.05 1.27
CA TYR A 103 9.00 10.92 0.38
C TYR A 103 9.07 12.34 0.93
N TYR A 104 7.95 12.89 1.43
CA TYR A 104 7.94 14.19 2.10
C TYR A 104 8.87 14.22 3.33
N GLU A 105 8.81 13.22 4.20
CA GLU A 105 9.68 13.13 5.39
C GLU A 105 11.17 13.12 5.02
N LEU A 106 11.53 12.55 3.88
CA LEU A 106 12.91 12.44 3.42
C LEU A 106 13.42 13.67 2.67
N PHE A 107 12.57 14.30 1.86
CA PHE A 107 12.97 15.37 0.93
C PHE A 107 12.33 16.74 1.23
N GLY A 108 11.32 16.82 2.09
CA GLY A 108 10.61 18.06 2.41
C GLY A 108 9.72 18.59 1.29
N ASP A 109 9.33 17.74 0.33
CA ASP A 109 8.53 18.15 -0.84
C ASP A 109 7.06 18.39 -0.46
N GLU A 110 6.64 19.65 -0.44
CA GLU A 110 5.27 20.04 -0.08
C GLU A 110 4.20 19.51 -1.03
N LYS A 111 4.51 19.24 -2.30
CA LYS A 111 3.55 18.60 -3.22
C LYS A 111 3.21 17.20 -2.75
N ALA A 112 4.21 16.42 -2.31
CA ALA A 112 4.01 15.08 -1.75
C ALA A 112 3.16 15.14 -0.47
N ARG A 113 3.44 16.09 0.43
CA ARG A 113 2.66 16.28 1.66
C ARG A 113 1.21 16.65 1.35
N MET A 114 1.00 17.64 0.50
CA MET A 114 -0.35 18.07 0.14
C MET A 114 -1.16 16.98 -0.54
N LEU A 115 -0.51 16.18 -1.39
CA LEU A 115 -1.17 15.07 -2.07
C LEU A 115 -1.49 13.95 -1.07
N GLY A 116 -0.51 13.47 -0.30
CA GLY A 116 -0.69 12.37 0.64
C GLY A 116 -1.70 12.70 1.75
N VAL A 117 -1.60 13.89 2.36
CA VAL A 117 -2.55 14.34 3.38
C VAL A 117 -3.95 14.52 2.79
N GLY A 118 -4.06 15.14 1.61
CA GLY A 118 -5.35 15.32 0.94
C GLY A 118 -6.03 14.01 0.57
N LEU A 119 -5.27 13.01 0.11
CA LEU A 119 -5.77 11.65 -0.12
C LEU A 119 -6.24 10.98 1.17
N ALA A 120 -5.50 11.15 2.28
CA ALA A 120 -5.90 10.60 3.58
C ALA A 120 -7.26 11.15 4.02
N TYR A 121 -7.48 12.47 3.94
CA TYR A 121 -8.79 13.06 4.22
C TYR A 121 -9.88 12.54 3.29
N TYR A 122 -9.58 12.40 2.00
CA TYR A 122 -10.53 11.86 1.03
C TYR A 122 -10.94 10.42 1.37
N CYS A 123 -9.98 9.55 1.67
CA CYS A 123 -10.25 8.14 1.93
C CYS A 123 -11.06 7.88 3.19
N VAL A 124 -10.94 8.72 4.23
CA VAL A 124 -11.67 8.51 5.51
C VAL A 124 -13.02 9.21 5.57
N GLU A 125 -13.32 10.05 4.58
CA GLU A 125 -14.59 10.78 4.53
C GLU A 125 -15.75 9.84 4.16
N VAL A 126 -16.80 9.83 4.97
CA VAL A 126 -17.96 8.94 4.79
C VAL A 126 -18.63 9.12 3.42
N SER A 127 -18.72 10.37 2.97
CA SER A 127 -19.37 10.72 1.69
C SER A 127 -18.66 10.13 0.44
N THR A 128 -17.41 9.71 0.58
CA THR A 128 -16.66 9.06 -0.53
C THR A 128 -17.03 7.59 -0.71
N GLY A 129 -17.70 7.00 0.27
CA GLY A 129 -18.16 5.62 0.21
C GLY A 129 -17.08 4.56 0.39
N PHE A 130 -15.92 4.91 0.99
CA PHE A 130 -14.91 3.91 1.34
C PHE A 130 -15.18 3.29 2.69
N PHE A 131 -15.60 4.10 3.66
CA PHE A 131 -15.97 3.66 4.99
C PHE A 131 -17.30 4.28 5.40
N ASP A 132 -18.09 3.51 6.14
CA ASP A 132 -19.28 4.02 6.78
C ASP A 132 -18.97 4.82 8.07
N GLU A 133 -20.00 5.32 8.72
CA GLU A 133 -19.89 6.09 9.96
C GLU A 133 -19.25 5.30 11.12
N ASN A 134 -19.35 3.96 11.11
CA ASN A 134 -18.80 3.07 12.12
C ASN A 134 -17.34 2.68 11.86
N GLY A 135 -16.80 3.03 10.68
CA GLY A 135 -15.48 2.63 10.24
C GLY A 135 -15.44 1.27 9.52
N ASP A 136 -16.60 0.74 9.16
CA ASP A 136 -16.69 -0.42 8.30
C ASP A 136 -16.40 -0.07 6.85
N VAL A 137 -15.86 -1.04 6.12
CA VAL A 137 -15.72 -0.90 4.67
C VAL A 137 -17.10 -0.85 4.04
N ALA A 138 -17.38 0.22 3.32
CA ALA A 138 -18.70 0.49 2.76
C ALA A 138 -18.98 -0.30 1.47
N GLY A 139 -20.24 -0.72 1.30
CA GLY A 139 -20.71 -1.39 0.09
C GLY A 139 -20.05 -2.75 -0.17
N ASP A 140 -19.79 -3.05 -1.45
CA ASP A 140 -19.16 -4.30 -1.89
C ASP A 140 -17.63 -4.26 -1.87
N GLN A 141 -17.03 -3.34 -1.12
CA GLN A 141 -15.58 -3.21 -1.02
C GLN A 141 -14.99 -4.39 -0.25
N LEU A 142 -13.82 -4.83 -0.70
CA LEU A 142 -13.09 -5.88 -0.01
C LEU A 142 -12.49 -5.36 1.30
N TYR A 143 -12.50 -6.19 2.34
CA TYR A 143 -11.87 -5.91 3.63
C TYR A 143 -10.41 -5.39 3.48
N ARG A 144 -9.62 -6.02 2.59
CA ARG A 144 -8.27 -5.58 2.27
C ARG A 144 -8.21 -4.15 1.74
N SER A 145 -9.20 -3.72 0.96
CA SER A 145 -9.26 -2.36 0.41
C SER A 145 -9.32 -1.30 1.51
N GLY A 146 -10.04 -1.58 2.60
CA GLY A 146 -10.10 -0.71 3.75
C GLY A 146 -8.81 -0.67 4.55
N ILE A 147 -8.20 -1.84 4.76
CA ILE A 147 -6.96 -1.94 5.53
C ILE A 147 -5.80 -1.22 4.85
N SER A 148 -5.67 -1.29 3.52
CA SER A 148 -4.58 -0.68 2.77
C SER A 148 -4.50 0.85 2.89
N VAL A 149 -5.56 1.49 3.37
CA VAL A 149 -5.61 2.94 3.60
C VAL A 149 -5.00 3.33 4.94
N LEU A 150 -5.01 2.41 5.91
CA LEU A 150 -4.79 2.76 7.33
C LEU A 150 -3.39 3.28 7.64
N SER A 151 -2.34 2.63 7.13
CA SER A 151 -0.98 3.06 7.43
C SER A 151 -0.71 4.49 6.95
N GLY A 152 -1.15 4.81 5.73
CA GLY A 152 -1.05 6.15 5.16
C GLY A 152 -1.86 7.19 5.94
N VAL A 153 -3.09 6.86 6.33
CA VAL A 153 -3.96 7.75 7.13
C VAL A 153 -3.33 8.05 8.49
N MET A 154 -2.83 7.03 9.18
CA MET A 154 -2.20 7.22 10.48
C MET A 154 -0.91 8.06 10.39
N ARG A 155 -0.12 7.87 9.33
CA ARG A 155 1.04 8.72 9.06
C ARG A 155 0.62 10.17 8.78
N ALA A 156 -0.41 10.39 7.97
CA ALA A 156 -0.94 11.72 7.69
C ALA A 156 -1.42 12.42 8.96
N ALA A 157 -2.17 11.72 9.82
CA ALA A 157 -2.65 12.24 11.10
C ALA A 157 -1.49 12.65 12.01
N ARG A 158 -0.43 11.83 12.10
CA ARG A 158 0.78 12.14 12.87
C ARG A 158 1.50 13.37 12.32
N LEU A 159 1.70 13.47 11.03
CA LEU A 159 2.38 14.60 10.38
C LEU A 159 1.64 15.91 10.52
N THR A 160 0.31 15.87 10.47
CA THR A 160 -0.52 17.06 10.59
C THR A 160 -0.88 17.41 12.03
N GLN A 161 -0.67 16.49 12.97
CA GLN A 161 -1.16 16.57 14.36
C GLN A 161 -2.69 16.77 14.43
N ASP A 162 -3.41 16.25 13.44
CA ASP A 162 -4.86 16.36 13.36
C ASP A 162 -5.53 15.27 14.21
N ALA A 163 -6.07 15.68 15.35
CA ALA A 163 -6.74 14.79 16.29
C ALA A 163 -8.01 14.14 15.72
N ALA A 164 -8.73 14.82 14.82
CA ALA A 164 -9.94 14.28 14.21
C ALA A 164 -9.59 13.19 13.18
N LEU A 165 -8.60 13.44 12.33
CA LEU A 165 -8.09 12.45 11.38
C LEU A 165 -7.53 11.24 12.13
N PHE A 166 -6.83 11.46 13.24
CA PHE A 166 -6.29 10.40 14.08
C PHE A 166 -7.40 9.56 14.72
N ALA A 167 -8.41 10.21 15.31
CA ALA A 167 -9.55 9.53 15.91
C ALA A 167 -10.33 8.68 14.89
N ARG A 168 -10.49 9.21 13.67
CA ARG A 168 -11.16 8.49 12.59
C ARG A 168 -10.33 7.28 12.12
N GLY A 169 -9.03 7.44 11.91
CA GLY A 169 -8.13 6.34 11.58
C GLY A 169 -8.12 5.24 12.64
N LYS A 170 -8.09 5.62 13.92
CA LYS A 170 -8.22 4.70 15.05
C LYS A 170 -9.56 3.94 15.01
N GLN A 171 -10.67 4.63 14.82
CA GLN A 171 -12.00 4.02 14.73
C GLN A 171 -12.04 2.95 13.64
N ILE A 172 -11.52 3.27 12.44
CA ILE A 172 -11.46 2.33 11.33
C ILE A 172 -10.56 1.14 11.67
N HIS A 173 -9.38 1.39 12.24
CA HIS A 173 -8.46 0.34 12.67
C HIS A 173 -9.12 -0.62 13.67
N ASP A 174 -9.71 -0.08 14.75
CA ASP A 174 -10.34 -0.89 15.79
C ASP A 174 -11.50 -1.71 15.22
N ARG A 175 -12.29 -1.10 14.33
CA ARG A 175 -13.41 -1.78 13.68
C ARG A 175 -12.93 -2.93 12.80
N LEU A 176 -11.97 -2.71 11.91
CA LEU A 176 -11.45 -3.74 11.02
C LEU A 176 -10.70 -4.83 11.78
N SER A 177 -9.94 -4.48 12.81
CA SER A 177 -9.30 -5.46 13.70
C SER A 177 -10.29 -6.35 14.42
N SER A 178 -11.49 -5.85 14.76
CA SER A 178 -12.52 -6.60 15.45
C SER A 178 -13.10 -7.77 14.65
N TYR A 179 -12.91 -7.81 13.36
CA TYR A 179 -13.28 -8.95 12.52
C TYR A 179 -12.31 -10.11 12.59
N GLY A 180 -11.10 -9.87 13.10
CA GLY A 180 -10.10 -10.88 13.32
C GLY A 180 -10.39 -11.74 14.55
N THR A 181 -9.51 -12.69 14.78
CA THR A 181 -9.54 -13.51 15.99
C THR A 181 -8.77 -12.85 17.13
N GLY A 182 -9.10 -13.20 18.37
CA GLY A 182 -8.38 -12.69 19.55
C GLY A 182 -6.89 -13.06 19.62
N TYR A 183 -6.42 -13.96 18.75
CA TYR A 183 -5.01 -14.34 18.61
C TYR A 183 -4.36 -13.78 17.34
N GLY A 184 -4.99 -12.84 16.66
CA GLY A 184 -4.34 -12.06 15.59
C GLY A 184 -4.48 -12.61 14.18
N ALA A 185 -5.46 -13.48 13.90
CA ALA A 185 -5.78 -13.87 12.53
C ALA A 185 -6.77 -12.89 11.89
N THR A 186 -6.51 -12.47 10.66
CA THR A 186 -7.42 -11.62 9.88
C THR A 186 -8.42 -12.46 9.07
N PRO A 187 -9.64 -11.99 8.83
CA PRO A 187 -10.67 -12.74 8.08
C PRO A 187 -10.47 -12.70 6.56
N CYS A 188 -9.27 -12.42 6.07
CA CYS A 188 -9.00 -12.14 4.67
C CYS A 188 -8.39 -13.35 3.96
N THR A 189 -8.71 -13.52 2.68
CA THR A 189 -8.07 -14.52 1.81
C THR A 189 -6.61 -14.21 1.50
N GLU A 190 -6.17 -12.96 1.75
CA GLU A 190 -4.78 -12.50 1.62
C GLU A 190 -4.28 -12.03 3.00
N PRO A 191 -4.08 -12.95 3.94
CA PRO A 191 -3.82 -12.61 5.34
C PRO A 191 -2.50 -11.88 5.53
N ALA A 192 -1.48 -12.16 4.73
CA ALA A 192 -0.18 -11.53 4.88
C ALA A 192 -0.24 -10.01 4.65
N CYS A 193 -0.84 -9.57 3.53
CA CYS A 193 -0.97 -8.15 3.21
C CYS A 193 -1.80 -7.41 4.25
N SER A 194 -2.97 -7.97 4.58
CA SER A 194 -3.88 -7.38 5.56
C SER A 194 -3.24 -7.25 6.93
N ASN A 195 -2.45 -8.25 7.30
CA ASN A 195 -1.76 -8.27 8.58
C ASN A 195 -0.69 -7.17 8.68
N MET A 196 0.10 -7.00 7.63
CA MET A 196 1.14 -5.96 7.60
C MET A 196 0.55 -4.55 7.73
N GLU A 197 -0.54 -4.25 7.03
CA GLU A 197 -1.21 -2.95 7.13
C GLU A 197 -1.79 -2.70 8.53
N LEU A 198 -2.38 -3.72 9.17
CA LEU A 198 -2.83 -3.61 10.55
C LEU A 198 -1.66 -3.42 11.51
N ILE A 199 -0.54 -4.10 11.31
CA ILE A 199 0.67 -3.92 12.11
C ILE A 199 1.19 -2.48 11.97
N TYR A 200 1.32 -1.95 10.75
CA TYR A 200 1.81 -0.58 10.54
C TYR A 200 0.89 0.46 11.17
N SER A 201 -0.42 0.32 11.01
CA SER A 201 -1.37 1.24 11.65
C SER A 201 -1.35 1.11 13.18
N ALA A 202 -1.23 -0.10 13.71
CA ALA A 202 -1.10 -0.35 15.15
C ALA A 202 0.19 0.24 15.74
N ILE A 203 1.32 0.25 15.01
CA ILE A 203 2.56 0.91 15.43
C ILE A 203 2.30 2.41 15.65
N HIS A 204 1.64 3.08 14.70
CA HIS A 204 1.31 4.49 14.87
C HIS A 204 0.38 4.74 16.07
N LEU A 205 -0.58 3.85 16.31
CA LEU A 205 -1.47 3.93 17.48
C LEU A 205 -0.71 3.70 18.78
N ALA A 206 0.18 2.71 18.83
CA ALA A 206 1.00 2.41 20.00
C ALA A 206 1.92 3.58 20.38
N GLU A 207 2.53 4.24 19.38
CA GLU A 207 3.44 5.36 19.60
C GLU A 207 2.75 6.66 20.03
N THR A 208 1.46 6.83 19.69
CA THR A 208 0.80 8.15 19.83
C THR A 208 -0.42 8.13 20.74
N VAL A 209 -1.10 7.00 20.91
CA VAL A 209 -2.36 6.93 21.66
C VAL A 209 -2.25 6.03 22.89
N ASP A 210 -1.94 4.75 22.66
CA ASP A 210 -2.01 3.74 23.70
C ASP A 210 -1.00 2.61 23.42
N PRO A 211 0.04 2.46 24.28
CA PRO A 211 1.01 1.39 24.14
C PRO A 211 0.44 -0.03 24.13
N SER A 212 -0.82 -0.24 24.53
CA SER A 212 -1.46 -1.57 24.50
C SER A 212 -1.57 -2.13 23.08
N TYR A 213 -1.52 -1.28 22.02
CA TYR A 213 -1.46 -1.75 20.63
C TYR A 213 -0.19 -2.56 20.31
N TYR A 214 0.87 -2.47 21.11
CA TYR A 214 2.03 -3.37 20.96
C TYR A 214 1.68 -4.84 21.23
N GLU A 215 0.72 -5.11 22.13
CA GLU A 215 0.24 -6.47 22.37
C GLU A 215 -0.50 -7.02 21.12
N GLN A 216 -1.27 -6.16 20.46
CA GLN A 216 -1.93 -6.53 19.20
C GLN A 216 -0.90 -6.84 18.10
N ILE A 217 0.14 -6.01 17.96
CA ILE A 217 1.24 -6.25 17.02
C ILE A 217 1.91 -7.59 17.31
N ASP A 218 2.23 -7.86 18.57
CA ASP A 218 2.85 -9.14 18.98
C ASP A 218 1.99 -10.34 18.59
N CYS A 219 0.67 -10.25 18.80
CA CYS A 219 -0.28 -11.29 18.36
C CYS A 219 -0.25 -11.53 16.86
N TYR A 220 -0.29 -10.46 16.05
CA TYR A 220 -0.25 -10.57 14.60
C TYR A 220 1.07 -11.15 14.09
N VAL A 221 2.19 -10.70 14.66
CA VAL A 221 3.52 -11.17 14.26
C VAL A 221 3.70 -12.64 14.61
N ARG A 222 3.42 -13.03 15.84
CA ARG A 222 3.66 -14.41 16.30
C ARG A 222 2.72 -15.43 15.66
N ASN A 223 1.43 -15.12 15.63
CA ASN A 223 0.41 -16.13 15.33
C ASN A 223 0.03 -16.18 13.85
N GLN A 224 0.31 -15.13 13.08
CA GLN A 224 -0.03 -15.12 11.66
C GLN A 224 1.20 -14.88 10.77
N THR A 225 1.96 -13.83 10.98
CA THR A 225 3.09 -13.51 10.09
C THR A 225 4.17 -14.59 10.16
N THR A 226 4.53 -15.04 11.36
CA THR A 226 5.54 -16.09 11.56
C THR A 226 5.05 -17.45 11.06
N GLU A 227 3.80 -17.80 11.32
CA GLU A 227 3.22 -19.08 10.92
C GLU A 227 2.92 -19.16 9.40
N ALA A 228 2.80 -18.01 8.73
CA ALA A 228 2.55 -17.96 7.30
C ALA A 228 3.79 -18.21 6.42
N GLN A 229 4.92 -18.54 7.02
CA GLN A 229 6.16 -18.82 6.29
C GLN A 229 6.15 -20.24 5.69
N PHE A 230 6.57 -20.34 4.45
CA PHE A 230 6.80 -21.64 3.83
C PHE A 230 8.18 -22.18 4.20
N LEU A 231 8.22 -23.39 4.72
CA LEU A 231 9.46 -24.02 5.15
C LEU A 231 10.26 -24.62 3.98
N THR A 232 9.59 -24.88 2.85
CA THR A 232 10.23 -25.48 1.69
C THR A 232 9.69 -24.93 0.35
N LYS A 233 10.53 -24.94 -0.68
CA LYS A 233 10.15 -24.59 -2.06
C LYS A 233 8.97 -25.45 -2.58
N ASN A 234 8.84 -26.68 -2.13
CA ASN A 234 7.76 -27.57 -2.55
C ASN A 234 6.42 -27.21 -1.90
N GLU A 235 6.42 -26.77 -0.65
CA GLU A 235 5.22 -26.25 0.02
C GLU A 235 4.71 -25.01 -0.68
N TRP A 236 5.60 -24.08 -0.95
CA TRP A 236 5.25 -22.87 -1.67
C TRP A 236 4.64 -23.14 -3.05
N LYS A 237 5.27 -24.00 -3.86
CA LYS A 237 4.73 -24.40 -5.17
C LYS A 237 3.37 -25.07 -5.07
N ARG A 238 3.17 -25.89 -4.05
CA ARG A 238 1.91 -26.60 -3.80
C ARG A 238 0.79 -25.63 -3.46
N GLU A 239 1.04 -24.66 -2.58
CA GLU A 239 0.04 -23.67 -2.20
C GLU A 239 -0.34 -22.76 -3.35
N LEU A 240 0.62 -22.26 -4.12
CA LEU A 240 0.33 -21.47 -5.33
C LEU A 240 -0.52 -22.22 -6.35
N ALA A 241 -0.25 -23.53 -6.52
CA ALA A 241 -1.02 -24.38 -7.43
C ALA A 241 -2.41 -24.73 -6.87
N HIS A 242 -2.51 -24.97 -5.57
CA HIS A 242 -3.74 -25.39 -4.90
C HIS A 242 -4.77 -24.26 -4.82
N GLU A 243 -4.33 -23.05 -4.56
CA GLU A 243 -5.24 -21.87 -4.47
C GLU A 243 -5.66 -21.34 -5.83
N GLY A 244 -5.13 -21.85 -6.94
CA GLY A 244 -5.44 -21.38 -8.29
C GLY A 244 -5.03 -19.93 -8.55
N ARG A 245 -4.22 -19.36 -7.67
CA ARG A 245 -3.85 -17.92 -7.72
C ARG A 245 -2.83 -17.60 -8.77
N MET A 246 -1.91 -18.54 -9.03
CA MET A 246 -0.92 -18.39 -10.11
C MET A 246 -0.53 -19.75 -10.66
N THR A 247 -0.56 -19.88 -11.97
CA THR A 247 0.15 -20.97 -12.65
C THR A 247 1.65 -20.71 -12.62
N GLY A 248 2.46 -21.75 -12.81
CA GLY A 248 3.90 -21.59 -12.91
C GLY A 248 4.34 -20.65 -14.06
N GLU A 249 3.50 -20.49 -15.08
CA GLU A 249 3.73 -19.54 -16.17
C GLU A 249 3.43 -18.11 -15.75
N GLU A 250 2.32 -17.87 -15.06
CA GLU A 250 1.96 -16.57 -14.51
C GLU A 250 2.99 -16.08 -13.49
N PHE A 251 3.48 -16.96 -12.64
CA PHE A 251 4.54 -16.63 -11.71
C PHE A 251 5.83 -16.20 -12.44
N ARG A 252 6.29 -16.98 -13.42
CA ARG A 252 7.46 -16.63 -14.25
C ARG A 252 7.30 -15.31 -14.99
N TRP A 253 6.08 -15.02 -15.41
CA TRP A 253 5.79 -13.78 -16.11
C TRP A 253 5.85 -12.55 -15.18
N VAL A 254 5.38 -12.66 -13.96
CA VAL A 254 5.38 -11.54 -12.99
C VAL A 254 6.74 -11.38 -12.32
N PHE A 255 7.38 -12.47 -11.94
CA PHE A 255 8.56 -12.48 -11.06
C PHE A 255 9.83 -13.02 -11.71
N GLY A 256 9.80 -13.41 -12.98
CA GLY A 256 10.90 -14.09 -13.64
C GLY A 256 10.99 -15.56 -13.29
N GLU A 257 12.17 -16.15 -13.40
CA GLU A 257 12.38 -17.53 -13.02
C GLU A 257 12.25 -17.72 -11.51
N TYR A 258 11.76 -18.90 -11.11
CA TYR A 258 11.69 -19.26 -9.69
C TYR A 258 13.06 -19.08 -9.04
N PRO A 259 13.15 -18.39 -7.91
CA PRO A 259 14.40 -18.30 -7.17
C PRO A 259 14.87 -19.72 -6.78
N ASP A 260 16.14 -20.01 -7.02
CA ASP A 260 16.73 -21.30 -6.67
C ASP A 260 16.89 -21.48 -5.15
N THR A 261 16.84 -20.39 -4.40
CA THR A 261 16.92 -20.36 -2.95
C THR A 261 15.63 -19.81 -2.35
N LEU A 262 15.30 -20.26 -1.14
CA LEU A 262 14.17 -19.80 -0.35
C LEU A 262 14.35 -18.39 0.25
N ASP A 263 15.44 -17.73 -0.07
CA ASP A 263 15.78 -16.42 0.47
C ASP A 263 14.85 -15.30 0.02
N ILE A 264 13.97 -15.59 -0.95
CA ILE A 264 12.90 -14.68 -1.37
C ILE A 264 11.57 -15.33 -0.98
N LEU A 265 11.12 -15.03 0.22
CA LEU A 265 9.78 -15.38 0.64
C LEU A 265 8.76 -14.48 -0.07
N PRO A 266 7.53 -14.98 -0.33
CA PRO A 266 6.48 -14.18 -0.95
C PRO A 266 6.17 -12.87 -0.22
N TYR A 267 6.69 -12.68 0.96
CA TYR A 267 6.54 -11.47 1.80
C TYR A 267 7.49 -10.32 1.46
N ASP A 268 8.56 -10.59 0.71
CA ASP A 268 9.47 -9.54 0.23
C ASP A 268 8.83 -8.65 -0.87
N TYR A 269 7.57 -8.92 -1.19
CA TYR A 269 6.77 -8.13 -2.15
C TYR A 269 5.95 -7.01 -1.51
N TYR A 270 6.11 -6.79 -0.20
CA TYR A 270 5.32 -5.78 0.50
C TYR A 270 6.19 -4.75 1.22
#